data_c3a47df4082eee6b496e2c824e547030
#
_entry.id   c3a47df4082eee6b496e2c824e547030
#
_cell.length_a   1.000
_cell.length_b   1.000
_cell.length_c   1.000
_cell.angle_alpha   90.00
_cell.angle_beta   90.00
_cell.angle_gamma   90.00
#
_symmetry.space_group_name_H-M   'P 1'
#
loop_
_entity.id
_entity.type
_entity.pdbx_description
1 polymer ?
#
loop_
_entity_poly.entity_id
_entity_poly.type
_entity_poly.pdbx_seq_one_letter_code
_entity_poly.pdbx_strand_id
1 'polypeptide(L)'
;MAWVVDSCILIDIAMADPRFGAASAQCVSSKLTDGVAACPISQIEIVPQFGGRLNQVKYFLQQSGIQHAIDWTDADTEAASVGWAAYVTAKRAGAVAKRPLADLQIGGFAMRFQGLITRNPGDFRPWFPTLLIVEP
;
A
#
# COMPACT_ATOMS: atom_id res chain seq x y z
N MET A 1 7.27 -2.45 14.92
CA MET A 1 6.22 -1.79 14.14
C MET A 1 5.93 -2.59 12.89
N ALA A 2 4.70 -2.57 12.44
CA ALA A 2 4.30 -3.28 11.23
C ALA A 2 4.74 -2.56 9.95
N TRP A 3 4.83 -3.33 8.88
CA TRP A 3 5.00 -2.84 7.52
C TRP A 3 3.64 -2.77 6.82
N VAL A 4 3.40 -1.71 6.07
CA VAL A 4 2.19 -1.62 5.24
C VAL A 4 2.50 -2.23 3.87
N VAL A 5 1.55 -3.00 3.34
CA VAL A 5 1.70 -3.63 2.03
C VAL A 5 0.85 -2.90 1.00
N ASP A 6 1.46 -2.55 -0.13
CA ASP A 6 0.78 -1.91 -1.26
C ASP A 6 -0.12 -2.90 -2.00
N SER A 7 -1.15 -2.37 -2.63
CA SER A 7 -2.14 -3.15 -3.39
C SER A 7 -1.52 -4.04 -4.46
N CYS A 8 -0.48 -3.58 -5.15
CA CYS A 8 0.18 -4.37 -6.19
C CYS A 8 0.77 -5.66 -5.65
N ILE A 9 1.32 -5.64 -4.43
CA ILE A 9 1.86 -6.81 -3.76
C ILE A 9 0.76 -7.80 -3.43
N LEU A 10 -0.37 -7.30 -2.90
CA LEU A 10 -1.52 -8.14 -2.56
C LEU A 10 -2.10 -8.82 -3.80
N ILE A 11 -2.18 -8.09 -4.90
CA ILE A 11 -2.66 -8.63 -6.18
C ILE A 11 -1.70 -9.69 -6.71
N ASP A 12 -0.39 -9.45 -6.65
CA ASP A 12 0.61 -10.43 -7.07
C ASP A 12 0.44 -11.77 -6.35
N ILE A 13 0.21 -11.71 -5.05
CA ILE A 13 0.05 -12.91 -4.21
C ILE A 13 -1.30 -13.58 -4.49
N ALA A 14 -2.38 -12.80 -4.47
CA ALA A 14 -3.73 -13.32 -4.64
C ALA A 14 -3.94 -13.99 -6.01
N MET A 15 -3.35 -13.42 -7.06
CA MET A 15 -3.49 -13.92 -8.43
C MET A 15 -2.36 -14.87 -8.82
N ALA A 16 -1.46 -15.20 -7.91
CA ALA A 16 -0.27 -16.02 -8.20
C ALA A 16 0.45 -15.54 -9.46
N ASP A 17 0.77 -14.24 -9.50
CA ASP A 17 1.38 -13.61 -10.67
C ASP A 17 2.65 -14.40 -11.06
N PRO A 18 2.78 -14.84 -12.32
CA PRO A 18 3.89 -15.69 -12.76
C PRO A 18 5.24 -14.99 -12.71
N ARG A 19 5.26 -13.66 -12.75
CA ARG A 19 6.49 -12.87 -12.74
C ARG A 19 6.85 -12.37 -11.35
N PHE A 20 5.87 -11.91 -10.56
CA PHE A 20 6.11 -11.20 -9.30
C PHE A 20 5.59 -11.95 -8.07
N GLY A 21 4.68 -12.90 -8.23
CA GLY A 21 3.95 -13.51 -7.11
C GLY A 21 4.86 -14.16 -6.08
N ALA A 22 5.86 -14.93 -6.50
CA ALA A 22 6.78 -15.63 -5.59
C ALA A 22 7.64 -14.64 -4.79
N ALA A 23 8.21 -13.62 -5.45
CA ALA A 23 9.03 -12.60 -4.80
C ALA A 23 8.22 -11.76 -3.82
N SER A 24 7.01 -11.36 -4.22
CA SER A 24 6.09 -10.60 -3.36
C SER A 24 5.69 -11.41 -2.12
N ALA A 25 5.33 -12.68 -2.30
CA ALA A 25 4.98 -13.56 -1.18
C ALA A 25 6.16 -13.76 -0.21
N GLN A 26 7.34 -13.96 -0.74
CA GLN A 26 8.55 -14.13 0.07
C GLN A 26 8.88 -12.85 0.86
N CYS A 27 8.75 -11.69 0.23
CA CYS A 27 8.99 -10.41 0.90
C CYS A 27 8.03 -10.21 2.07
N VAL A 28 6.73 -10.41 1.83
CA VAL A 28 5.71 -10.33 2.90
C VAL A 28 6.01 -11.32 4.01
N SER A 29 6.30 -12.57 3.67
CA SER A 29 6.62 -13.61 4.65
C SER A 29 7.79 -13.20 5.54
N SER A 30 8.82 -12.59 4.98
CA SER A 30 10.00 -12.15 5.74
C SER A 30 9.69 -11.02 6.72
N LYS A 31 8.58 -10.31 6.55
CA LYS A 31 8.16 -9.19 7.40
C LYS A 31 7.07 -9.55 8.41
N LEU A 32 6.53 -10.77 8.36
CA LEU A 32 5.42 -11.16 9.26
C LEU A 32 5.80 -11.10 10.74
N THR A 33 7.06 -11.31 11.09
CA THR A 33 7.55 -11.21 12.47
C THR A 33 7.39 -9.79 13.01
N ASP A 34 7.65 -8.79 12.17
CA ASP A 34 7.45 -7.38 12.52
C ASP A 34 5.96 -6.99 12.46
N GLY A 35 5.17 -7.75 11.75
CA GLY A 35 3.78 -7.47 11.41
C GLY A 35 3.66 -6.86 10.02
N VAL A 36 2.59 -7.24 9.33
CA VAL A 36 2.22 -6.68 8.02
C VAL A 36 0.76 -6.25 8.09
N ALA A 37 0.47 -5.06 7.58
CA ALA A 37 -0.85 -4.46 7.61
C ALA A 37 -1.28 -4.00 6.22
N ALA A 38 -2.57 -4.08 5.92
CA ALA A 38 -3.18 -3.54 4.72
C ALA A 38 -3.98 -2.28 5.06
N CYS A 39 -3.72 -1.21 4.33
CA CYS A 39 -4.52 0.02 4.39
C CYS A 39 -5.97 -0.26 3.97
N PRO A 40 -6.98 0.38 4.60
CA PRO A 40 -8.37 0.26 4.15
C PRO A 40 -8.55 0.55 2.65
N ILE A 41 -7.79 1.50 2.11
CA ILE A 41 -7.86 1.85 0.69
C ILE A 41 -7.38 0.68 -0.20
N SER A 42 -6.33 -0.03 0.23
CA SER A 42 -5.84 -1.21 -0.52
C SER A 42 -6.88 -2.32 -0.59
N GLN A 43 -7.67 -2.49 0.48
CA GLN A 43 -8.77 -3.48 0.48
C GLN A 43 -9.81 -3.14 -0.59
N ILE A 44 -10.12 -1.86 -0.75
CA ILE A 44 -11.04 -1.39 -1.79
C ILE A 44 -10.45 -1.65 -3.17
N GLU A 45 -9.19 -1.33 -3.37
CA GLU A 45 -8.53 -1.48 -4.67
C GLU A 45 -8.49 -2.92 -5.16
N ILE A 46 -8.30 -3.88 -4.26
CA ILE A 46 -8.16 -5.29 -4.65
C ILE A 46 -9.48 -6.06 -4.73
N VAL A 47 -10.58 -5.46 -4.28
CA VAL A 47 -11.93 -6.09 -4.31
C VAL A 47 -12.29 -6.66 -5.67
N PRO A 48 -12.00 -6.02 -6.81
CA PRO A 48 -12.33 -6.60 -8.12
C PRO A 48 -11.72 -7.99 -8.37
N GLN A 49 -10.53 -8.27 -7.84
CA GLN A 49 -9.88 -9.57 -7.97
C GLN A 49 -10.59 -10.67 -7.16
N PHE A 50 -11.50 -10.29 -6.29
CA PHE A 50 -12.29 -11.20 -5.44
C PHE A 50 -13.78 -11.17 -5.80
N GLY A 51 -14.10 -10.83 -7.05
CA GLY A 51 -15.49 -10.77 -7.53
C GLY A 51 -16.34 -9.71 -6.84
N GLY A 52 -15.73 -8.63 -6.36
CA GLY A 52 -16.44 -7.54 -5.67
C GLY A 52 -16.81 -7.87 -4.22
N ARG A 53 -16.26 -8.93 -3.64
CA ARG A 53 -16.66 -9.42 -2.30
C ARG A 53 -15.60 -9.07 -1.27
N LEU A 54 -15.88 -8.06 -0.45
CA LEU A 54 -14.96 -7.61 0.60
C LEU A 54 -14.67 -8.70 1.64
N ASN A 55 -15.64 -9.55 1.96
CA ASN A 55 -15.43 -10.66 2.89
C ASN A 55 -14.36 -11.64 2.39
N GLN A 56 -14.24 -11.83 1.09
CA GLN A 56 -13.20 -12.66 0.48
C GLN A 56 -11.83 -11.99 0.57
N VAL A 57 -11.78 -10.67 0.41
CA VAL A 57 -10.54 -9.90 0.62
C VAL A 57 -10.06 -10.07 2.06
N LYS A 58 -10.95 -9.89 3.03
CA LYS A 58 -10.60 -10.04 4.46
C LYS A 58 -10.13 -11.44 4.79
N TYR A 59 -10.78 -12.46 4.23
CA TYR A 59 -10.38 -13.85 4.41
C TYR A 59 -8.96 -14.08 3.86
N PHE A 60 -8.69 -13.60 2.65
CA PHE A 60 -7.36 -13.69 2.04
C PHE A 60 -6.29 -13.04 2.92
N LEU A 61 -6.54 -11.82 3.42
CA LEU A 61 -5.59 -11.11 4.27
C LEU A 61 -5.36 -11.86 5.58
N GLN A 62 -6.42 -12.36 6.20
CA GLN A 62 -6.33 -13.14 7.43
C GLN A 62 -5.51 -14.42 7.23
N GLN A 63 -5.76 -15.16 6.14
CA GLN A 63 -5.00 -16.37 5.83
C GLN A 63 -3.54 -16.09 5.51
N SER A 64 -3.24 -14.90 5.01
CA SER A 64 -1.86 -14.46 4.72
C SER A 64 -1.14 -13.87 5.93
N GLY A 65 -1.79 -13.79 7.09
CA GLY A 65 -1.22 -13.20 8.29
C GLY A 65 -1.14 -11.67 8.25
N ILE A 66 -1.90 -11.04 7.37
CA ILE A 66 -1.89 -9.59 7.18
C ILE A 66 -3.02 -8.96 7.98
N GLN A 67 -2.68 -7.98 8.82
CA GLN A 67 -3.65 -7.22 9.62
C GLN A 67 -4.51 -6.35 8.70
N HIS A 68 -5.83 -6.41 8.87
CA HIS A 68 -6.75 -5.65 8.01
C HIS A 68 -7.79 -4.82 8.77
N ALA A 69 -7.92 -5.01 10.07
CA ALA A 69 -8.87 -4.27 10.90
C ALA A 69 -8.18 -3.08 11.59
N ILE A 70 -7.55 -2.23 10.79
CA ILE A 70 -6.82 -1.05 11.28
C ILE A 70 -7.54 0.19 10.77
N ASP A 71 -7.99 1.02 11.70
CA ASP A 71 -8.74 2.23 11.36
C ASP A 71 -7.86 3.28 10.71
N TRP A 72 -8.47 4.00 9.79
CA TRP A 72 -7.91 5.26 9.29
C TRP A 72 -8.03 6.32 10.38
N THR A 73 -6.95 7.05 10.64
CA THR A 73 -6.89 8.08 11.69
C THR A 73 -6.71 9.48 11.11
N ASP A 74 -6.90 10.50 11.95
CA ASP A 74 -6.62 11.89 11.56
C ASP A 74 -5.16 12.08 11.17
N ALA A 75 -4.24 11.38 11.81
CA ALA A 75 -2.82 11.42 11.45
C ALA A 75 -2.59 10.92 10.02
N ASP A 76 -3.34 9.90 9.58
CA ASP A 76 -3.27 9.39 8.21
C ASP A 76 -3.78 10.42 7.22
N THR A 77 -4.88 11.11 7.54
CA THR A 77 -5.42 12.21 6.72
C THR A 77 -4.40 13.34 6.60
N GLU A 78 -3.78 13.71 7.70
CA GLU A 78 -2.77 14.77 7.72
C GLU A 78 -1.57 14.41 6.84
N ALA A 79 -1.01 13.22 7.00
CA ALA A 79 0.12 12.75 6.19
C ALA A 79 -0.23 12.65 4.70
N ALA A 80 -1.40 12.11 4.38
CA ALA A 80 -1.87 12.02 3.00
C ALA A 80 -2.10 13.40 2.37
N SER A 81 -2.60 14.37 3.15
CA SER A 81 -2.83 15.74 2.65
C SER A 81 -1.52 16.46 2.31
N VAL A 82 -0.46 16.23 3.07
CA VAL A 82 0.87 16.76 2.76
C VAL A 82 1.36 16.22 1.41
N GLY A 83 1.25 14.90 1.22
CA GLY A 83 1.62 14.26 -0.05
C GLY A 83 0.77 14.76 -1.22
N TRP A 84 -0.53 14.91 -1.02
CA TRP A 84 -1.43 15.42 -2.05
C TRP A 84 -1.10 16.85 -2.45
N ALA A 85 -0.82 17.72 -1.49
CA ALA A 85 -0.44 19.11 -1.76
C ALA A 85 0.85 19.18 -2.58
N ALA A 86 1.85 18.36 -2.25
CA ALA A 86 3.09 18.26 -3.01
C ALA A 86 2.84 17.77 -4.44
N TYR A 87 2.00 16.76 -4.60
CA TYR A 87 1.62 16.24 -5.92
C TYR A 87 0.93 17.30 -6.77
N VAL A 88 -0.05 18.03 -6.22
CA VAL A 88 -0.78 19.07 -6.95
C VAL A 88 0.16 20.18 -7.38
N THR A 89 1.09 20.60 -6.53
CA THR A 89 2.11 21.59 -6.88
C THR A 89 2.96 21.11 -8.05
N ALA A 90 3.44 19.88 -8.01
CA ALA A 90 4.24 19.30 -9.09
C ALA A 90 3.43 19.18 -10.39
N LYS A 91 2.16 18.78 -10.30
CA LYS A 91 1.27 18.69 -11.46
C LYS A 91 1.03 20.04 -12.13
N ARG A 92 0.80 21.08 -11.34
CA ARG A 92 0.62 22.45 -11.86
C ARG A 92 1.88 22.98 -12.55
N ALA A 93 3.06 22.52 -12.10
CA ALA A 93 4.33 22.83 -12.74
C ALA A 93 4.61 21.96 -13.98
N GLY A 94 3.71 21.05 -14.36
CA GLY A 94 3.88 20.16 -15.51
C GLY A 94 4.81 18.99 -15.27
N ALA A 95 5.21 18.73 -14.01
CA ALA A 95 6.20 17.70 -13.69
C ALA A 95 5.65 16.28 -13.69
N VAL A 96 4.33 16.10 -13.57
CA VAL A 96 3.68 14.79 -13.48
C VAL A 96 2.37 14.77 -14.26
N ALA A 97 2.03 13.60 -14.83
CA ALA A 97 0.81 13.39 -15.61
C ALA A 97 -0.23 12.50 -14.89
N LYS A 98 0.22 11.60 -14.03
CA LYS A 98 -0.62 10.60 -13.35
C LYS A 98 -1.32 11.20 -12.13
N ARG A 99 -2.53 10.71 -11.82
CA ARG A 99 -3.28 11.09 -10.60
C ARG A 99 -3.23 9.93 -9.59
N PRO A 100 -2.26 9.91 -8.71
CA PRO A 100 -2.05 8.79 -7.79
C PRO A 100 -2.81 8.97 -6.46
N LEU A 101 -4.12 9.25 -6.47
CA LEU A 101 -4.85 9.53 -5.24
C LEU A 101 -4.80 8.36 -4.25
N ALA A 102 -5.00 7.13 -4.73
CA ALA A 102 -4.92 5.95 -3.86
C ALA A 102 -3.52 5.78 -3.30
N ASP A 103 -2.48 6.00 -4.11
CA ASP A 103 -1.08 5.92 -3.66
C ASP A 103 -0.79 6.95 -2.55
N LEU A 104 -1.35 8.16 -2.66
CA LEU A 104 -1.17 9.18 -1.63
C LEU A 104 -1.86 8.80 -0.34
N GLN A 105 -3.02 8.16 -0.42
CA GLN A 105 -3.73 7.64 0.75
C GLN A 105 -2.95 6.49 1.40
N ILE A 106 -2.49 5.53 0.62
CA ILE A 106 -1.71 4.39 1.11
C ILE A 106 -0.38 4.86 1.71
N GLY A 107 0.32 5.77 1.03
CA GLY A 107 1.58 6.33 1.52
C GLY A 107 1.40 7.09 2.82
N GLY A 108 0.35 7.92 2.91
CA GLY A 108 0.01 8.64 4.13
C GLY A 108 -0.26 7.70 5.31
N PHE A 109 -1.04 6.65 5.09
CA PHE A 109 -1.29 5.60 6.07
C PHE A 109 0.02 4.93 6.51
N ALA A 110 0.89 4.60 5.57
CA ALA A 110 2.15 3.92 5.83
C ALA A 110 3.12 4.73 6.69
N MET A 111 3.01 6.06 6.68
CA MET A 111 3.87 6.95 7.47
C MET A 111 3.75 6.69 8.98
N ARG A 112 2.64 6.15 9.44
CA ARG A 112 2.39 5.80 10.84
C ARG A 112 3.04 4.48 11.24
N PHE A 113 3.55 3.72 10.28
CA PHE A 113 4.11 2.38 10.47
C PHE A 113 5.62 2.36 10.19
N GLN A 114 6.22 1.17 10.17
CA GLN A 114 7.65 0.98 9.88
C GLN A 114 8.01 1.49 8.48
N GLY A 115 7.17 1.19 7.51
CA GLY A 115 7.38 1.55 6.12
C GLY A 115 6.42 0.84 5.20
N LEU A 116 6.71 0.84 3.92
CA LEU A 116 5.85 0.32 2.85
C LEU A 116 6.57 -0.75 2.05
N ILE A 117 5.87 -1.83 1.74
CA ILE A 117 6.31 -2.86 0.80
C ILE A 117 5.60 -2.60 -0.53
N THR A 118 6.35 -2.28 -1.58
CA THR A 118 5.79 -1.98 -2.91
C THR A 118 6.76 -2.34 -4.02
N ARG A 119 6.24 -2.69 -5.19
CA ARG A 119 7.03 -2.83 -6.43
C ARG A 119 7.24 -1.50 -7.16
N ASN A 120 6.53 -0.47 -6.75
CA ASN A 120 6.49 0.81 -7.46
C ASN A 120 6.94 1.96 -6.54
N PRO A 121 8.20 1.95 -6.07
CA PRO A 121 8.68 2.97 -5.14
C PRO A 121 8.58 4.40 -5.69
N GLY A 122 8.67 4.56 -7.01
CA GLY A 122 8.54 5.85 -7.67
C GLY A 122 7.17 6.51 -7.53
N ASP A 123 6.13 5.73 -7.21
CA ASP A 123 4.78 6.25 -6.97
C ASP A 123 4.66 6.89 -5.58
N PHE A 124 5.62 6.65 -4.68
CA PHE A 124 5.56 7.10 -3.28
C PHE A 124 6.69 8.03 -2.88
N ARG A 125 7.93 7.77 -3.29
CA ARG A 125 9.11 8.54 -2.88
C ARG A 125 9.02 10.05 -3.12
N PRO A 126 8.48 10.52 -4.25
CA PRO A 126 8.40 11.96 -4.48
C PRO A 126 7.51 12.70 -3.46
N TRP A 127 6.50 11.99 -2.92
CA TRP A 127 5.48 12.58 -2.05
C TRP A 127 5.70 12.27 -0.58
N PHE A 128 6.44 11.20 -0.28
CA PHE A 128 6.76 10.75 1.07
C PHE A 128 8.27 10.45 1.16
N PRO A 129 9.14 11.49 1.09
CA PRO A 129 10.58 11.27 0.97
C PRO A 129 11.22 10.60 2.19
N THR A 130 10.56 10.64 3.36
CA THR A 130 11.07 9.98 4.58
C THR A 130 10.49 8.58 4.80
N LEU A 131 9.56 8.14 3.95
CA LEU A 131 8.96 6.82 4.05
C LEU A 131 9.99 5.74 3.72
N LEU A 132 10.17 4.78 4.62
CA LEU A 132 10.99 3.60 4.32
C LEU A 132 10.24 2.70 3.34
N ILE A 133 10.93 2.28 2.29
CA ILE A 133 10.33 1.43 1.26
C ILE A 133 11.18 0.18 1.08
N VAL A 134 10.52 -0.97 1.07
CA VAL A 134 11.10 -2.27 0.73
C VAL A 134 10.48 -2.73 -0.57
N GLU A 135 11.33 -3.14 -1.50
CA GLU A 135 10.94 -3.64 -2.81
C GLU A 135 11.25 -5.14 -2.88
N PRO A 136 10.29 -5.98 -3.27
CA PRO A 136 10.50 -7.43 -3.39
C PRO A 136 11.55 -7.84 -4.40
#